data_82620046036fda8ccfdef4c3687dbc98
#
_entry.id   82620046036fda8ccfdef4c3687dbc98
#
_cell.length_a   1.000
_cell.length_b   1.000
_cell.length_c   1.000
_cell.angle_alpha   90.00
_cell.angle_beta   90.00
_cell.angle_gamma   90.00
#
_symmetry.space_group_name_H-M   'P 1'
#
loop_
_entity.id
_entity.type
_entity.pdbx_description
1 polymer ?
#
loop_
_entity_poly.entity_id
_entity_poly.type
_entity_poly.pdbx_seq_one_letter_code
_entity_poly.pdbx_strand_id
1 'polypeptide(L)'
;MCIRDRCSNLEYSSATYNLPEAPGGGYNLHFLLSKKYENKLNVGIRFDSEETASLLINVTSNFRGKVPTTLSLTGRLGKRYAARIDYGFEPAPLKNIGLAYMFQYNDINFYHHGDKSHNSTYRYHLGELSFSDVWYKNIRFAVGLRYELYDYDKFLYQEGNQGFDVGTEHFFSYFAQMHYETFDKAYFPTKGISARASYSLYTDNFTKYDDHAPFSAIKGYCQGVIPVTRRFSILPAIYGRFLIGKDIPYSKLNAMGGDVQGRFLQQQLPFVGINNVELTKNALLIGSMKFRQRMGSVHYLTLTGNYALSASKLRYLLEQDTMFGCGIGYGLDSMFGPLEASLNYANRANKVSMYVNLGFKF
;
A
#
# COMPACT_ATOMS: atom_id res chain seq x y z
N MET A 1 2.42 24.26 19.42
CA MET A 1 3.24 23.36 18.59
C MET A 1 4.38 24.18 18.04
N CYS A 2 5.59 23.93 18.50
CA CYS A 2 6.75 24.76 18.18
C CYS A 2 7.18 24.54 16.73
N ILE A 3 7.59 25.58 16.02
CA ILE A 3 8.15 25.50 14.65
C ILE A 3 9.30 24.49 14.61
N ARG A 4 10.08 24.38 15.69
CA ARG A 4 11.17 23.43 15.87
C ARG A 4 10.70 21.96 15.79
N ASP A 5 9.51 21.63 16.33
CA ASP A 5 8.98 20.26 16.31
C ASP A 5 8.43 19.87 14.92
N ARG A 6 8.01 20.83 14.12
CA ARG A 6 7.67 20.62 12.71
C ARG A 6 8.91 20.42 11.84
N CYS A 7 10.02 21.05 12.16
CA CYS A 7 11.27 20.88 11.42
C CYS A 7 11.89 19.48 11.64
N SER A 8 11.61 18.79 12.76
CA SER A 8 12.08 17.42 12.96
C SER A 8 11.37 16.38 12.10
N ASN A 9 10.15 16.70 11.62
CA ASN A 9 9.35 15.86 10.72
C ASN A 9 9.41 16.32 9.25
N LEU A 10 10.06 17.43 8.95
CA LEU A 10 10.29 17.93 7.62
C LEU A 10 11.70 17.58 7.15
N GLU A 11 11.92 17.58 5.87
CA GLU A 11 13.19 17.28 5.19
C GLU A 11 14.30 18.32 5.45
N TYR A 12 14.22 19.07 6.56
CA TYR A 12 15.17 20.13 6.90
C TYR A 12 16.04 19.73 8.10
N SER A 13 17.36 19.93 7.95
CA SER A 13 18.35 19.65 9.00
C SER A 13 18.41 20.75 10.05
N SER A 14 18.14 21.99 9.65
CA SER A 14 18.11 23.13 10.55
C SER A 14 17.17 24.22 10.03
N ALA A 15 16.54 24.91 10.97
CA ALA A 15 15.82 26.14 10.71
C ALA A 15 16.37 27.20 11.64
N THR A 16 17.01 28.20 11.08
CA THR A 16 17.46 29.39 11.79
C THR A 16 16.69 30.61 11.28
N TYR A 17 16.67 31.68 12.05
CA TYR A 17 16.05 32.90 11.62
C TYR A 17 16.98 34.10 11.90
N ASN A 18 16.94 35.10 11.04
CA ASN A 18 17.57 36.41 11.25
C ASN A 18 16.49 37.48 11.26
N LEU A 19 16.72 38.51 12.03
CA LEU A 19 15.84 39.68 12.18
C LEU A 19 16.61 40.94 11.74
N PRO A 20 16.89 41.15 10.45
CA PRO A 20 17.48 42.40 9.99
C PRO A 20 16.47 43.53 10.14
N GLU A 21 16.98 44.73 10.47
CA GLU A 21 16.17 45.94 10.55
C GLU A 21 15.59 46.31 9.20
N ALA A 22 14.33 46.73 9.17
CA ALA A 22 13.65 47.15 7.96
C ALA A 22 13.89 48.69 7.73
N PRO A 23 14.02 49.14 6.48
CA PRO A 23 14.28 50.56 6.17
C PRO A 23 13.21 51.57 6.64
N GLY A 24 12.09 51.10 7.16
CA GLY A 24 10.98 51.91 7.69
C GLY A 24 10.73 51.75 9.20
N GLY A 25 11.67 51.17 9.93
CA GLY A 25 11.49 50.77 11.33
C GLY A 25 10.79 49.43 11.47
N GLY A 26 11.21 48.64 12.45
CA GLY A 26 10.77 47.23 12.64
C GLY A 26 11.80 46.23 12.13
N TYR A 27 11.45 44.95 12.14
CA TYR A 27 12.36 43.87 11.76
C TYR A 27 11.74 42.97 10.68
N ASN A 28 12.54 42.58 9.70
CA ASN A 28 12.17 41.55 8.74
C ASN A 28 12.53 40.19 9.28
N LEU A 29 11.58 39.22 9.27
CA LEU A 29 11.83 37.86 9.70
C LEU A 29 12.27 37.00 8.51
N HIS A 30 13.57 36.67 8.47
CA HIS A 30 14.13 35.77 7.45
C HIS A 30 14.36 34.40 8.04
N PHE A 31 13.68 33.39 7.48
CA PHE A 31 13.94 31.99 7.80
C PHE A 31 15.00 31.41 6.88
N LEU A 32 16.05 30.86 7.47
CA LEU A 32 17.10 30.11 6.78
C LEU A 32 16.83 28.63 7.03
N LEU A 33 16.30 27.93 6.02
CA LEU A 33 15.99 26.51 6.08
C LEU A 33 17.09 25.73 5.35
N SER A 34 17.76 24.83 6.06
CA SER A 34 18.74 23.92 5.48
C SER A 34 18.10 22.56 5.23
N LYS A 35 17.97 22.17 3.96
CA LYS A 35 17.42 20.85 3.60
C LYS A 35 18.34 19.72 4.08
N LYS A 36 17.77 18.68 4.66
CA LYS A 36 18.51 17.51 5.14
C LYS A 36 18.72 16.54 3.97
N TYR A 37 19.89 16.58 3.37
CA TYR A 37 20.30 15.59 2.37
C TYR A 37 21.13 14.51 3.07
N GLU A 38 20.49 13.43 3.46
CA GLU A 38 21.17 12.31 4.05
C GLU A 38 21.03 11.08 3.16
N ASN A 39 22.14 10.39 2.91
CA ASN A 39 22.09 9.04 2.40
C ASN A 39 21.56 8.12 3.50
N LYS A 40 20.65 7.22 3.15
CA LYS A 40 19.99 6.32 4.11
C LYS A 40 20.19 4.88 3.67
N LEU A 41 20.52 4.03 4.62
CA LEU A 41 20.47 2.58 4.49
C LEU A 41 19.40 2.07 5.45
N ASN A 42 18.37 1.46 4.90
CA ASN A 42 17.31 0.84 5.65
C ASN A 42 17.37 -0.68 5.45
N VAL A 43 17.34 -1.43 6.53
CA VAL A 43 17.29 -2.89 6.49
C VAL A 43 16.08 -3.32 7.30
N GLY A 44 15.23 -4.16 6.70
CA GLY A 44 14.05 -4.71 7.34
C GLY A 44 14.03 -6.22 7.22
N ILE A 45 13.75 -6.90 8.31
CA ILE A 45 13.59 -8.36 8.35
C ILE A 45 12.15 -8.64 8.74
N ARG A 46 11.53 -9.62 8.08
CA ARG A 46 10.21 -10.13 8.40
C ARG A 46 10.21 -11.65 8.37
N PHE A 47 9.58 -12.22 9.40
CA PHE A 47 9.21 -13.63 9.42
C PHE A 47 7.71 -13.73 9.59
N ASP A 48 7.05 -14.47 8.75
CA ASP A 48 5.61 -14.69 8.88
C ASP A 48 5.19 -16.11 8.49
N SER A 49 3.98 -16.49 8.91
CA SER A 49 3.46 -17.84 8.72
C SER A 49 3.12 -18.19 7.27
N GLU A 50 3.16 -17.23 6.34
CA GLU A 50 2.77 -17.44 4.94
C GLU A 50 3.95 -17.39 3.97
N GLU A 51 4.90 -16.47 4.18
CA GLU A 51 6.08 -16.28 3.31
C GLU A 51 7.38 -16.76 3.92
N THR A 52 7.36 -17.24 5.17
CA THR A 52 8.49 -17.72 5.95
C THR A 52 9.43 -16.59 6.34
N ALA A 53 10.35 -16.18 5.47
CA ALA A 53 11.32 -15.14 5.75
C ALA A 53 11.44 -14.18 4.57
N SER A 54 11.60 -12.90 4.86
CA SER A 54 11.86 -11.87 3.85
C SER A 54 12.84 -10.83 4.39
N LEU A 55 13.81 -10.44 3.58
CA LEU A 55 14.78 -9.39 3.85
C LEU A 55 14.54 -8.25 2.88
N LEU A 56 14.38 -7.03 3.40
CA LEU A 56 14.32 -5.80 2.62
C LEU A 56 15.60 -5.00 2.86
N ILE A 57 16.22 -4.55 1.78
CA ILE A 57 17.35 -3.62 1.82
C ILE A 57 16.98 -2.43 0.94
N ASN A 58 17.07 -1.24 1.48
CA ASN A 58 16.87 -0.01 0.73
C ASN A 58 18.04 0.94 0.95
N VAL A 59 18.62 1.41 -0.13
CA VAL A 59 19.68 2.43 -0.15
C VAL A 59 19.12 3.66 -0.85
N THR A 60 19.10 4.79 -0.18
CA THR A 60 18.68 6.07 -0.75
C THR A 60 19.84 7.05 -0.71
N SER A 61 20.21 7.59 -1.88
CA SER A 61 21.27 8.58 -2.06
C SER A 61 20.68 9.87 -2.60
N ASN A 62 21.05 10.99 -1.98
CA ASN A 62 20.62 12.31 -2.38
C ASN A 62 21.81 13.08 -2.95
N PHE A 63 21.68 13.56 -4.18
CA PHE A 63 22.72 14.31 -4.88
C PHE A 63 22.39 15.78 -4.92
N ARG A 64 23.38 16.60 -4.55
CA ARG A 64 23.31 18.07 -4.61
C ARG A 64 23.89 18.54 -5.93
N GLY A 65 23.03 19.13 -6.77
CA GLY A 65 23.44 19.73 -8.04
C GLY A 65 22.60 20.97 -8.32
N LYS A 66 22.68 21.50 -9.55
CA LYS A 66 21.78 22.54 -10.01
C LYS A 66 20.31 22.12 -9.91
N VAL A 67 20.06 20.82 -10.11
CA VAL A 67 18.78 20.17 -9.88
C VAL A 67 18.99 19.08 -8.82
N PRO A 68 18.37 19.18 -7.64
CA PRO A 68 18.43 18.14 -6.63
C PRO A 68 17.86 16.83 -7.17
N THR A 69 18.55 15.72 -6.93
CA THR A 69 18.13 14.39 -7.37
C THR A 69 18.22 13.38 -6.24
N THR A 70 17.33 12.40 -6.27
CA THR A 70 17.29 11.29 -5.32
C THR A 70 17.30 9.97 -6.08
N LEU A 71 18.21 9.08 -5.73
CA LEU A 71 18.24 7.70 -6.22
C LEU A 71 17.97 6.76 -5.07
N SER A 72 16.96 5.91 -5.21
CA SER A 72 16.63 4.88 -4.23
C SER A 72 16.66 3.50 -4.88
N LEU A 73 17.41 2.59 -4.30
CA LEU A 73 17.52 1.20 -4.71
C LEU A 73 16.90 0.34 -3.61
N THR A 74 15.90 -0.45 -3.94
CA THR A 74 15.22 -1.35 -3.01
C THR A 74 15.29 -2.76 -3.50
N GLY A 75 15.83 -3.67 -2.69
CA GLY A 75 15.83 -5.11 -2.93
C GLY A 75 15.02 -5.83 -1.86
N ARG A 76 14.14 -6.74 -2.27
CA ARG A 76 13.47 -7.68 -1.40
C ARG A 76 13.90 -9.09 -1.76
N LEU A 77 14.40 -9.83 -0.77
CA LEU A 77 14.80 -11.23 -0.88
C LEU A 77 13.84 -12.08 -0.05
N GLY A 78 13.44 -13.22 -0.58
CA GLY A 78 12.50 -14.14 0.04
C GLY A 78 11.85 -15.04 -1.01
N LYS A 79 10.77 -15.73 -0.65
CA LYS A 79 10.01 -16.57 -1.58
C LYS A 79 9.55 -15.78 -2.82
N ARG A 80 9.16 -14.53 -2.63
CA ARG A 80 8.88 -13.55 -3.69
C ARG A 80 9.95 -12.48 -3.64
N TYR A 81 10.86 -12.46 -4.59
CA TYR A 81 11.92 -11.48 -4.65
C TYR A 81 11.56 -10.31 -5.57
N ALA A 82 12.07 -9.14 -5.25
CA ALA A 82 11.83 -7.93 -6.01
C ALA A 82 13.04 -7.01 -5.99
N ALA A 83 13.20 -6.25 -7.06
CA ALA A 83 14.15 -5.16 -7.16
C ALA A 83 13.43 -3.92 -7.70
N ARG A 84 13.66 -2.77 -7.07
CA ARG A 84 13.08 -1.50 -7.49
C ARG A 84 14.14 -0.41 -7.50
N ILE A 85 14.12 0.39 -8.55
CA ILE A 85 14.94 1.58 -8.73
C ILE A 85 13.99 2.75 -8.84
N ASP A 86 14.16 3.75 -7.98
CA ASP A 86 13.42 5.01 -8.03
C ASP A 86 14.42 6.15 -8.23
N TYR A 87 14.22 6.95 -9.26
CA TYR A 87 15.00 8.14 -9.55
C TYR A 87 14.08 9.34 -9.57
N GLY A 88 14.30 10.27 -8.64
CA GLY A 88 13.54 11.50 -8.53
C GLY A 88 14.41 12.72 -8.79
N PHE A 89 13.87 13.72 -9.47
CA PHE A 89 14.52 15.01 -9.64
C PHE A 89 13.53 16.17 -9.44
N GLU A 90 14.03 17.26 -8.86
CA GLU A 90 13.24 18.41 -8.45
C GLU A 90 13.62 19.65 -9.29
N PRO A 91 13.23 19.73 -10.59
CA PRO A 91 13.48 20.93 -11.38
C PRO A 91 12.51 22.06 -10.94
N ALA A 92 13.03 23.25 -10.65
CA ALA A 92 12.16 24.38 -10.41
C ALA A 92 11.49 24.83 -11.74
N PRO A 93 10.18 25.11 -11.78
CA PRO A 93 9.20 25.19 -10.67
C PRO A 93 8.47 23.89 -10.34
N LEU A 94 8.70 22.79 -11.09
CA LEU A 94 8.07 21.49 -10.87
C LEU A 94 8.76 20.78 -9.70
N LYS A 95 8.00 20.34 -8.71
CA LYS A 95 8.59 19.90 -7.45
C LYS A 95 9.11 18.48 -7.44
N ASN A 96 8.58 17.56 -8.24
CA ASN A 96 9.13 16.21 -8.27
C ASN A 96 8.69 15.46 -9.52
N ILE A 97 9.65 15.09 -10.33
CA ILE A 97 9.44 14.15 -11.44
C ILE A 97 10.16 12.86 -11.05
N GLY A 98 9.40 11.76 -11.00
CA GLY A 98 9.91 10.46 -10.63
C GLY A 98 9.91 9.50 -11.80
N LEU A 99 11.01 8.77 -11.96
CA LEU A 99 11.11 7.58 -12.81
C LEU A 99 11.31 6.37 -11.90
N ALA A 100 10.51 5.34 -12.09
CA ALA A 100 10.68 4.11 -11.34
C ALA A 100 10.65 2.90 -12.26
N TYR A 101 11.48 1.93 -11.95
CA TYR A 101 11.41 0.61 -12.52
C TYR A 101 11.38 -0.43 -11.42
N MET A 102 10.47 -1.40 -11.53
CA MET A 102 10.37 -2.51 -10.58
C MET A 102 10.30 -3.83 -11.34
N PHE A 103 11.08 -4.78 -10.87
CA PHE A 103 10.99 -6.18 -11.20
C PHE A 103 10.53 -6.96 -9.98
N GLN A 104 9.61 -7.89 -10.15
CA GLN A 104 9.13 -8.75 -9.07
C GLN A 104 8.83 -10.16 -9.61
N TYR A 105 9.37 -11.17 -8.94
CA TYR A 105 8.96 -12.56 -9.12
C TYR A 105 7.89 -12.92 -8.11
N ASN A 106 6.79 -13.47 -8.57
CA ASN A 106 5.64 -13.85 -7.77
C ASN A 106 5.35 -15.34 -7.91
N ASP A 107 5.15 -16.00 -6.78
CA ASP A 107 4.62 -17.36 -6.65
C ASP A 107 3.48 -17.28 -5.63
N ILE A 108 2.25 -17.25 -6.11
CA ILE A 108 1.06 -16.94 -5.33
C ILE A 108 0.05 -18.08 -5.42
N ASN A 109 -0.41 -18.55 -4.27
CA ASN A 109 -1.52 -19.46 -4.17
C ASN A 109 -2.83 -18.68 -4.06
N PHE A 110 -3.76 -18.98 -4.94
CA PHE A 110 -5.11 -18.44 -4.91
C PHE A 110 -6.05 -19.45 -4.24
N TYR A 111 -6.98 -18.92 -3.48
CA TYR A 111 -7.95 -19.70 -2.72
C TYR A 111 -9.37 -19.33 -3.16
N HIS A 112 -10.28 -20.28 -3.01
CA HIS A 112 -11.70 -20.08 -3.22
C HIS A 112 -12.45 -20.81 -2.10
N HIS A 113 -13.24 -20.09 -1.32
CA HIS A 113 -13.95 -20.62 -0.14
C HIS A 113 -13.04 -21.37 0.85
N GLY A 114 -11.81 -20.89 1.03
CA GLY A 114 -10.84 -21.46 1.96
C GLY A 114 -10.05 -22.65 1.46
N ASP A 115 -10.32 -23.15 0.26
CA ASP A 115 -9.56 -24.22 -0.39
C ASP A 115 -8.66 -23.65 -1.49
N LYS A 116 -7.48 -24.24 -1.66
CA LYS A 116 -6.54 -23.83 -2.69
C LYS A 116 -7.16 -24.13 -4.06
N SER A 117 -7.38 -23.09 -4.85
CA SER A 117 -7.93 -23.19 -6.21
C SER A 117 -6.81 -23.44 -7.23
N HIS A 118 -5.82 -22.57 -7.26
CA HIS A 118 -4.72 -22.65 -8.21
C HIS A 118 -3.48 -21.91 -7.67
N ASN A 119 -2.35 -22.13 -8.34
CA ASN A 119 -1.11 -21.41 -8.12
C ASN A 119 -0.74 -20.66 -9.39
N SER A 120 -0.30 -19.43 -9.25
CA SER A 120 0.19 -18.63 -10.36
C SER A 120 1.61 -18.15 -10.08
N THR A 121 2.51 -18.45 -11.01
CA THR A 121 3.90 -18.01 -10.99
C THR A 121 4.14 -17.09 -12.17
N TYR A 122 4.59 -15.87 -11.91
CA TYR A 122 4.82 -14.87 -12.96
C TYR A 122 5.90 -13.87 -12.59
N ARG A 123 6.51 -13.30 -13.61
CA ARG A 123 7.40 -12.14 -13.51
C ARG A 123 6.58 -10.89 -13.79
N TYR A 124 6.79 -9.89 -12.96
CA TYR A 124 6.13 -8.61 -13.09
C TYR A 124 7.15 -7.50 -13.29
N HIS A 125 6.96 -6.71 -14.33
CA HIS A 125 7.76 -5.55 -14.62
C HIS A 125 6.88 -4.31 -14.60
N LEU A 126 7.34 -3.26 -13.95
CA LEU A 126 6.67 -1.97 -13.87
C LEU A 126 7.65 -0.87 -14.25
N GLY A 127 7.31 -0.10 -15.28
CA GLY A 127 7.90 1.20 -15.56
C GLY A 127 6.93 2.30 -15.17
N GLU A 128 7.35 3.29 -14.41
CA GLU A 128 6.49 4.40 -13.95
C GLU A 128 7.18 5.74 -14.20
N LEU A 129 6.44 6.67 -14.80
CA LEU A 129 6.78 8.10 -14.86
C LEU A 129 5.74 8.85 -14.05
N SER A 130 6.16 9.56 -13.01
CA SER A 130 5.26 10.26 -12.10
C SER A 130 5.63 11.74 -11.93
N PHE A 131 4.60 12.56 -11.83
CA PHE A 131 4.68 13.93 -11.35
C PHE A 131 4.06 13.93 -9.96
N SER A 132 4.91 13.98 -8.93
CA SER A 132 4.52 13.84 -7.54
C SER A 132 4.91 15.07 -6.72
N ASP A 133 4.39 15.12 -5.49
CA ASP A 133 4.66 16.14 -4.49
C ASP A 133 4.04 17.53 -4.76
N VAL A 134 2.86 17.54 -5.35
CA VAL A 134 2.00 18.70 -5.11
C VAL A 134 1.45 18.56 -3.69
N TRP A 135 2.14 19.19 -2.74
CA TRP A 135 1.74 19.18 -1.34
C TRP A 135 0.75 20.30 -1.05
N TYR A 136 -0.38 19.94 -0.48
CA TYR A 136 -1.26 20.88 0.17
C TYR A 136 -1.51 20.40 1.60
N LYS A 137 -0.85 21.02 2.57
CA LYS A 137 -0.87 20.60 4.00
C LYS A 137 -0.38 19.14 4.15
N ASN A 138 -1.30 18.22 4.47
CA ASN A 138 -1.01 16.78 4.69
C ASN A 138 -1.45 15.91 3.48
N ILE A 139 -1.82 16.54 2.36
CA ILE A 139 -2.27 15.85 1.15
C ILE A 139 -1.15 15.86 0.13
N ARG A 140 -0.87 14.70 -0.44
CA ARG A 140 0.04 14.51 -1.58
C ARG A 140 -0.78 14.11 -2.79
N PHE A 141 -0.52 14.75 -3.92
CA PHE A 141 -1.08 14.37 -5.21
C PHE A 141 0.03 13.88 -6.12
N ALA A 142 -0.26 12.83 -6.88
CA ALA A 142 0.61 12.37 -7.94
C ALA A 142 -0.23 11.96 -9.14
N VAL A 143 0.27 12.27 -10.34
CA VAL A 143 -0.28 11.81 -11.61
C VAL A 143 0.85 11.23 -12.45
N GLY A 144 0.55 10.34 -13.36
CA GLY A 144 1.61 9.77 -14.19
C GLY A 144 1.13 8.69 -15.14
N LEU A 145 2.14 8.03 -15.71
CA LEU A 145 2.00 6.94 -16.65
C LEU A 145 2.67 5.70 -16.08
N ARG A 146 2.09 4.55 -16.33
CA ARG A 146 2.67 3.23 -16.01
C ARG A 146 2.63 2.33 -17.23
N TYR A 147 3.70 1.58 -17.37
CA TYR A 147 3.74 0.41 -18.23
C TYR A 147 3.93 -0.82 -17.36
N GLU A 148 3.05 -1.79 -17.45
CA GLU A 148 3.06 -3.01 -16.66
C GLU A 148 3.12 -4.21 -17.60
N LEU A 149 3.98 -5.16 -17.30
CA LEU A 149 4.13 -6.41 -18.02
C LEU A 149 4.01 -7.57 -17.03
N TYR A 150 3.12 -8.50 -17.31
CA TYR A 150 2.92 -9.76 -16.60
C TYR A 150 3.36 -10.89 -17.53
N ASP A 151 4.41 -11.61 -17.16
CA ASP A 151 4.94 -12.75 -17.88
C ASP A 151 4.68 -14.01 -17.04
N TYR A 152 3.68 -14.79 -17.42
CA TYR A 152 3.24 -15.95 -16.66
C TYR A 152 4.05 -17.18 -17.05
N ASP A 153 4.80 -17.75 -16.08
CA ASP A 153 5.56 -18.99 -16.27
C ASP A 153 4.66 -20.22 -16.10
N LYS A 154 3.73 -20.20 -15.13
CA LYS A 154 2.86 -21.33 -14.82
C LYS A 154 1.52 -20.86 -14.24
N PHE A 155 0.47 -21.55 -14.64
CA PHE A 155 -0.86 -21.41 -14.10
C PHE A 155 -1.41 -22.82 -13.82
N LEU A 156 -1.28 -23.27 -12.57
CA LEU A 156 -1.63 -24.64 -12.16
C LEU A 156 -2.97 -24.65 -11.44
N TYR A 157 -3.99 -25.23 -12.09
CA TYR A 157 -5.25 -25.58 -11.42
C TYR A 157 -5.12 -26.91 -10.66
N GLN A 158 -5.77 -27.00 -9.49
CA GLN A 158 -5.74 -28.21 -8.66
C GLN A 158 -6.64 -29.32 -9.19
N GLU A 159 -7.68 -29.00 -9.95
CA GLU A 159 -8.56 -29.97 -10.60
C GLU A 159 -8.21 -30.13 -12.09
N GLY A 160 -7.53 -31.23 -12.40
CA GLY A 160 -7.29 -31.72 -13.76
C GLY A 160 -6.33 -30.85 -14.57
N ASN A 161 -5.08 -31.09 -14.45
CA ASN A 161 -3.91 -30.84 -15.34
C ASN A 161 -4.08 -30.03 -16.66
N GLN A 162 -5.09 -29.21 -16.80
CA GLN A 162 -5.20 -28.26 -17.89
C GLN A 162 -4.61 -26.92 -17.45
N GLY A 163 -3.33 -26.74 -17.74
CA GLY A 163 -2.70 -25.41 -17.65
C GLY A 163 -3.40 -24.50 -18.66
N PHE A 164 -4.01 -23.44 -18.20
CA PHE A 164 -4.33 -22.31 -19.07
C PHE A 164 -3.01 -21.65 -19.43
N ASP A 165 -2.73 -21.57 -20.72
CA ASP A 165 -1.67 -20.71 -21.22
C ASP A 165 -2.16 -19.27 -21.13
N VAL A 166 -1.93 -18.66 -19.97
CA VAL A 166 -2.14 -17.22 -19.79
C VAL A 166 -0.90 -16.57 -20.36
N GLY A 167 -0.96 -16.18 -21.60
CA GLY A 167 0.13 -15.52 -22.29
C GLY A 167 0.63 -14.26 -21.55
N THR A 168 1.61 -13.61 -22.10
CA THR A 168 2.13 -12.34 -21.58
C THR A 168 1.06 -11.25 -21.70
N GLU A 169 0.71 -10.60 -20.58
CA GLU A 169 -0.19 -9.46 -20.54
C GLU A 169 0.59 -8.16 -20.37
N HIS A 170 0.25 -7.11 -21.10
CA HIS A 170 0.85 -5.79 -20.96
C HIS A 170 -0.19 -4.68 -20.95
N PHE A 171 0.08 -3.63 -20.18
CA PHE A 171 -0.82 -2.50 -20.01
C PHE A 171 -0.07 -1.19 -20.00
N PHE A 172 -0.57 -0.20 -20.73
CA PHE A 172 -0.30 1.19 -20.44
C PHE A 172 -1.41 1.74 -19.54
N SER A 173 -1.06 2.49 -18.52
CA SER A 173 -2.07 3.12 -17.68
C SER A 173 -1.73 4.56 -17.33
N TYR A 174 -2.77 5.39 -17.36
CA TYR A 174 -2.75 6.74 -16.80
C TYR A 174 -3.25 6.65 -15.38
N PHE A 175 -2.54 7.23 -14.44
CA PHE A 175 -2.99 7.21 -13.05
C PHE A 175 -3.01 8.58 -12.42
N ALA A 176 -3.92 8.75 -11.48
CA ALA A 176 -3.96 9.84 -10.52
C ALA A 176 -4.13 9.26 -9.12
N GLN A 177 -3.39 9.77 -8.17
CA GLN A 177 -3.50 9.32 -6.77
C GLN A 177 -3.40 10.48 -5.80
N MET A 178 -4.12 10.33 -4.69
CA MET A 178 -4.11 11.24 -3.56
C MET A 178 -3.81 10.44 -2.30
N HIS A 179 -2.96 10.96 -1.44
CA HIS A 179 -2.64 10.39 -0.14
C HIS A 179 -2.71 11.47 0.94
N TYR A 180 -3.46 11.17 2.00
CA TYR A 180 -3.58 11.99 3.20
C TYR A 180 -3.12 11.19 4.41
N GLU A 181 -2.21 11.72 5.22
CA GLU A 181 -1.62 11.01 6.35
C GLU A 181 -1.44 11.93 7.55
N THR A 182 -1.99 11.54 8.70
CA THR A 182 -1.85 12.26 9.98
C THR A 182 -1.58 11.33 11.15
N PHE A 183 -1.27 10.06 10.93
CA PHE A 183 -0.93 9.14 12.01
C PHE A 183 0.30 9.62 12.76
N ASP A 184 0.27 9.44 14.07
CA ASP A 184 1.37 9.80 14.98
C ASP A 184 2.51 8.79 14.98
N LYS A 185 2.23 7.54 14.55
CA LYS A 185 3.19 6.43 14.48
C LYS A 185 2.91 5.55 13.26
N ALA A 186 3.96 4.95 12.69
CA ALA A 186 3.86 4.00 11.59
C ALA A 186 3.18 2.69 12.01
N TYR A 187 3.54 2.18 13.21
CA TYR A 187 2.95 1.01 13.83
C TYR A 187 2.19 1.39 15.08
N PHE A 188 1.08 0.73 15.33
CA PHE A 188 0.20 0.98 16.49
C PHE A 188 -0.11 2.47 16.70
N PRO A 189 -0.60 3.20 15.66
CA PRO A 189 -0.93 4.61 15.78
C PRO A 189 -1.97 4.83 16.89
N THR A 190 -1.84 5.94 17.62
CA THR A 190 -2.74 6.26 18.74
C THR A 190 -3.78 7.31 18.36
N LYS A 191 -3.54 8.05 17.29
CA LYS A 191 -4.46 9.06 16.74
C LYS A 191 -4.14 9.36 15.28
N GLY A 192 -5.11 9.95 14.60
CA GLY A 192 -4.95 10.44 13.23
C GLY A 192 -5.81 9.67 12.24
N ILE A 193 -5.65 10.02 10.96
CA ILE A 193 -6.34 9.45 9.82
C ILE A 193 -5.33 9.22 8.71
N SER A 194 -5.47 8.09 8.02
CA SER A 194 -4.78 7.78 6.77
C SER A 194 -5.81 7.47 5.70
N ALA A 195 -5.72 8.16 4.57
CA ALA A 195 -6.61 7.93 3.45
C ALA A 195 -5.81 7.98 2.14
N ARG A 196 -6.16 7.08 1.21
CA ARG A 196 -5.62 7.08 -0.14
C ARG A 196 -6.73 6.82 -1.13
N ALA A 197 -6.72 7.56 -2.23
CA ALA A 197 -7.56 7.31 -3.38
C ALA A 197 -6.68 7.26 -4.63
N SER A 198 -6.98 6.35 -5.55
CA SER A 198 -6.31 6.26 -6.84
C SER A 198 -7.30 5.90 -7.93
N TYR A 199 -7.10 6.50 -9.08
CA TYR A 199 -7.78 6.19 -10.33
C TYR A 199 -6.72 5.73 -11.33
N SER A 200 -7.01 4.67 -12.07
CA SER A 200 -6.15 4.18 -13.15
C SER A 200 -7.02 3.85 -14.36
N LEU A 201 -6.63 4.36 -15.52
CA LEU A 201 -7.22 4.06 -16.82
C LEU A 201 -6.24 3.18 -17.59
N TYR A 202 -6.65 1.96 -17.93
CA TYR A 202 -5.81 0.95 -18.57
C TYR A 202 -6.07 0.86 -20.06
N THR A 203 -4.99 0.85 -20.82
CA THR A 203 -4.97 0.70 -22.28
C THR A 203 -3.88 -0.29 -22.69
N ASP A 204 -3.88 -0.77 -23.90
CA ASP A 204 -2.80 -1.55 -24.51
C ASP A 204 -1.96 -0.71 -25.49
N ASN A 205 -2.58 0.29 -26.12
CA ASN A 205 -2.02 1.10 -27.20
C ASN A 205 -2.20 2.62 -26.95
N PHE A 206 -2.20 3.07 -25.70
CA PHE A 206 -2.42 4.44 -25.23
C PHE A 206 -3.86 4.97 -25.35
N THR A 207 -4.70 4.38 -26.16
CA THR A 207 -6.06 4.90 -26.45
C THR A 207 -7.17 3.89 -26.26
N LYS A 208 -6.91 2.63 -26.53
CA LYS A 208 -7.86 1.52 -26.48
C LYS A 208 -7.35 0.41 -25.58
N TYR A 209 -8.18 -0.57 -25.32
CA TYR A 209 -7.84 -1.84 -24.73
C TYR A 209 -8.59 -2.94 -25.49
N ASP A 210 -7.86 -3.92 -26.07
CA ASP A 210 -8.40 -5.04 -26.87
C ASP A 210 -9.43 -4.55 -27.91
N ASP A 211 -9.05 -3.52 -28.69
CA ASP A 211 -9.89 -2.80 -29.65
C ASP A 211 -11.21 -2.19 -29.10
N HIS A 212 -11.40 -2.21 -27.77
CA HIS A 212 -12.54 -1.64 -27.08
C HIS A 212 -12.18 -0.34 -26.34
N ALA A 213 -13.15 0.21 -25.62
CA ALA A 213 -12.93 1.32 -24.72
C ALA A 213 -12.03 0.88 -23.53
N PRO A 214 -11.10 1.72 -23.07
CA PRO A 214 -10.27 1.46 -21.92
C PRO A 214 -11.09 1.05 -20.69
N PHE A 215 -10.53 0.17 -19.85
CA PHE A 215 -11.15 -0.11 -18.56
C PHE A 215 -10.48 0.71 -17.43
N SER A 216 -11.23 0.96 -16.38
CA SER A 216 -10.78 1.79 -15.27
C SER A 216 -10.81 1.04 -13.96
N ALA A 217 -9.88 1.38 -13.07
CA ALA A 217 -9.89 0.94 -11.68
C ALA A 217 -9.90 2.16 -10.75
N ILE A 218 -10.89 2.21 -9.88
CA ILE A 218 -10.94 3.14 -8.75
C ILE A 218 -10.61 2.34 -7.50
N LYS A 219 -9.58 2.75 -6.75
CA LYS A 219 -9.19 2.12 -5.50
C LYS A 219 -9.05 3.17 -4.42
N GLY A 220 -9.57 2.89 -3.24
CA GLY A 220 -9.42 3.81 -2.12
C GLY A 220 -9.51 3.11 -0.78
N TYR A 221 -8.95 3.78 0.24
CA TYR A 221 -9.19 3.44 1.62
C TYR A 221 -9.19 4.70 2.49
N CYS A 222 -9.89 4.60 3.60
CA CYS A 222 -9.82 5.55 4.69
C CYS A 222 -9.80 4.77 5.99
N GLN A 223 -8.83 5.05 6.84
CA GLN A 223 -8.71 4.44 8.16
C GLN A 223 -8.39 5.51 9.20
N GLY A 224 -8.94 5.37 10.38
CA GLY A 224 -8.77 6.31 11.46
C GLY A 224 -8.44 5.64 12.78
N VAL A 225 -7.92 6.41 13.73
CA VAL A 225 -7.75 5.99 15.12
C VAL A 225 -8.44 7.00 16.00
N ILE A 226 -9.46 6.52 16.70
CA ILE A 226 -10.27 7.28 17.65
C ILE A 226 -9.87 6.84 19.06
N PRO A 227 -9.08 7.63 19.81
CA PRO A 227 -8.75 7.31 21.18
C PRO A 227 -9.98 7.55 22.08
N VAL A 228 -10.54 6.49 22.64
CA VAL A 228 -11.66 6.56 23.59
C VAL A 228 -11.13 6.81 24.98
N THR A 229 -10.04 6.13 25.34
CA THR A 229 -9.31 6.34 26.58
C THR A 229 -7.80 6.38 26.33
N ARG A 230 -6.98 6.63 27.36
CA ARG A 230 -5.51 6.56 27.23
C ARG A 230 -4.99 5.18 26.80
N ARG A 231 -5.79 4.12 26.94
CA ARG A 231 -5.40 2.73 26.67
C ARG A 231 -6.30 2.03 25.65
N PHE A 232 -7.46 2.56 25.37
CA PHE A 232 -8.44 1.95 24.46
C PHE A 232 -8.71 2.85 23.27
N SER A 233 -8.65 2.28 22.07
CA SER A 233 -8.88 2.97 20.79
C SER A 233 -9.78 2.14 19.88
N ILE A 234 -10.61 2.83 19.13
CA ILE A 234 -11.43 2.26 18.06
C ILE A 234 -10.78 2.66 16.73
N LEU A 235 -10.58 1.70 15.84
CA LEU A 235 -9.94 1.90 14.55
C LEU A 235 -10.90 1.49 13.42
N PRO A 236 -11.78 2.42 13.00
CA PRO A 236 -12.62 2.21 11.82
C PRO A 236 -11.76 2.28 10.55
N ALA A 237 -12.09 1.45 9.57
CA ALA A 237 -11.51 1.53 8.24
C ALA A 237 -12.53 1.10 7.17
N ILE A 238 -12.43 1.69 5.99
CA ILE A 238 -13.17 1.32 4.80
C ILE A 238 -12.17 1.19 3.64
N TYR A 239 -12.33 0.14 2.86
CA TYR A 239 -11.52 -0.14 1.68
C TYR A 239 -12.45 -0.43 0.51
N GLY A 240 -12.15 0.09 -0.66
CA GLY A 240 -12.93 -0.16 -1.85
C GLY A 240 -12.06 -0.29 -3.10
N ARG A 241 -12.46 -1.15 -4.02
CA ARG A 241 -11.92 -1.20 -5.36
C ARG A 241 -13.00 -1.57 -6.35
N PHE A 242 -13.14 -0.75 -7.40
CA PHE A 242 -14.18 -0.84 -8.41
C PHE A 242 -13.54 -0.85 -9.80
N LEU A 243 -13.87 -1.87 -10.58
CA LEU A 243 -13.45 -2.03 -11.96
C LEU A 243 -14.62 -1.68 -12.86
N ILE A 244 -14.36 -0.84 -13.85
CA ILE A 244 -15.35 -0.33 -14.79
C ILE A 244 -14.83 -0.57 -16.20
N GLY A 245 -15.52 -1.37 -16.99
CA GLY A 245 -15.12 -1.73 -18.35
C GLY A 245 -15.63 -3.10 -18.74
N LYS A 246 -15.24 -3.54 -19.94
CA LYS A 246 -15.49 -4.88 -20.47
C LYS A 246 -14.17 -5.66 -20.44
N ASP A 247 -14.26 -6.98 -20.52
CA ASP A 247 -13.14 -7.92 -20.73
C ASP A 247 -11.93 -7.64 -19.84
N ILE A 248 -12.22 -7.47 -18.52
CA ILE A 248 -11.21 -7.15 -17.51
C ILE A 248 -10.28 -8.35 -17.36
N PRO A 249 -8.96 -8.19 -17.59
CA PRO A 249 -8.01 -9.28 -17.55
C PRO A 249 -7.84 -9.84 -16.14
N TYR A 250 -7.44 -11.11 -16.07
CA TYR A 250 -7.26 -11.86 -14.82
C TYR A 250 -6.31 -11.14 -13.85
N SER A 251 -5.19 -10.62 -14.35
CA SER A 251 -4.20 -9.90 -13.55
C SER A 251 -4.74 -8.66 -12.84
N LYS A 252 -5.86 -8.11 -13.28
CA LYS A 252 -6.47 -6.89 -12.74
C LYS A 252 -7.71 -7.15 -11.88
N LEU A 253 -8.19 -8.38 -11.76
CA LEU A 253 -9.35 -8.71 -10.92
C LEU A 253 -9.13 -8.28 -9.47
N ASN A 254 -10.23 -7.99 -8.79
CA ASN A 254 -10.18 -7.67 -7.37
C ASN A 254 -9.75 -8.88 -6.56
N ALA A 255 -8.98 -8.61 -5.53
CA ALA A 255 -8.50 -9.63 -4.60
C ALA A 255 -8.66 -9.15 -3.15
N MET A 256 -8.92 -10.08 -2.25
CA MET A 256 -8.98 -9.82 -0.82
C MET A 256 -8.20 -10.88 -0.03
N GLY A 257 -7.79 -10.53 1.19
CA GLY A 257 -7.15 -11.43 2.14
C GLY A 257 -6.01 -10.78 2.91
N GLY A 258 -5.60 -11.41 4.00
CA GLY A 258 -4.58 -10.91 4.89
C GLY A 258 -5.02 -9.68 5.70
N ASP A 259 -4.12 -9.16 6.51
CA ASP A 259 -4.33 -7.98 7.35
C ASP A 259 -3.66 -6.71 6.80
N VAL A 260 -2.85 -6.85 5.76
CA VAL A 260 -2.10 -5.78 5.11
C VAL A 260 -2.56 -5.61 3.66
N GLN A 261 -2.82 -4.35 3.29
CA GLN A 261 -3.19 -4.02 1.92
C GLN A 261 -2.01 -4.24 0.96
N GLY A 262 -2.29 -4.87 -0.19
CA GLY A 262 -1.29 -5.04 -1.25
C GLY A 262 -0.18 -6.05 -0.93
N ARG A 263 -0.40 -6.94 0.02
CA ARG A 263 0.61 -7.90 0.49
C ARG A 263 1.10 -8.84 -0.60
N PHE A 264 0.20 -9.50 -1.30
CA PHE A 264 0.52 -10.44 -2.39
C PHE A 264 0.32 -9.81 -3.76
N LEU A 265 -0.79 -9.11 -3.95
CA LEU A 265 -1.15 -8.40 -5.17
C LEU A 265 -1.37 -6.92 -4.85
N GLN A 266 -0.92 -6.02 -5.73
CA GLN A 266 -1.08 -4.57 -5.52
C GLN A 266 -2.55 -4.16 -5.33
N GLN A 267 -3.48 -4.88 -5.99
CA GLN A 267 -4.92 -4.64 -5.90
C GLN A 267 -5.59 -5.28 -4.68
N GLN A 268 -4.89 -6.13 -3.92
CA GLN A 268 -5.46 -6.84 -2.77
C GLN A 268 -5.91 -5.87 -1.68
N LEU A 269 -7.13 -6.11 -1.16
CA LEU A 269 -7.67 -5.41 -0.01
C LEU A 269 -7.62 -6.33 1.24
N PRO A 270 -7.37 -5.78 2.43
CA PRO A 270 -7.24 -6.58 3.65
C PRO A 270 -8.60 -7.13 4.09
N PHE A 271 -8.63 -8.42 4.44
CA PHE A 271 -9.79 -9.09 5.00
C PHE A 271 -9.35 -10.18 5.98
N VAL A 272 -9.70 -10.01 7.25
CA VAL A 272 -9.31 -10.92 8.33
C VAL A 272 -10.04 -12.25 8.21
N GLY A 273 -9.32 -13.37 8.39
CA GLY A 273 -9.84 -14.73 8.26
C GLY A 273 -9.62 -15.36 6.88
N ILE A 274 -9.12 -14.59 5.91
CA ILE A 274 -8.60 -15.10 4.64
C ILE A 274 -7.11 -14.75 4.62
N ASN A 275 -6.26 -15.72 4.93
CA ASN A 275 -4.82 -15.46 5.09
C ASN A 275 -4.09 -15.26 3.76
N ASN A 276 -4.60 -15.85 2.69
CA ASN A 276 -4.01 -15.83 1.36
C ASN A 276 -4.76 -14.86 0.43
N VAL A 277 -4.72 -15.12 -0.85
CA VAL A 277 -5.40 -14.34 -1.89
C VAL A 277 -6.65 -15.06 -2.34
N GLU A 278 -7.79 -14.41 -2.23
CA GLU A 278 -9.04 -14.84 -2.85
C GLU A 278 -9.50 -13.78 -3.85
N LEU A 279 -9.76 -14.20 -5.09
CA LEU A 279 -10.29 -13.33 -6.13
C LEU A 279 -11.77 -13.05 -5.90
N THR A 280 -12.18 -11.84 -6.24
CA THR A 280 -13.56 -11.38 -6.08
C THR A 280 -14.06 -10.73 -7.37
N LYS A 281 -15.33 -10.32 -7.36
CA LYS A 281 -15.99 -9.68 -8.51
C LYS A 281 -15.49 -8.25 -8.73
N ASN A 282 -15.96 -7.58 -9.78
CA ASN A 282 -15.47 -6.28 -10.23
C ASN A 282 -15.70 -5.12 -9.25
N ALA A 283 -16.68 -5.21 -8.36
CA ALA A 283 -16.89 -4.26 -7.27
C ALA A 283 -16.62 -4.96 -5.94
N LEU A 284 -15.73 -4.39 -5.12
CA LEU A 284 -15.37 -4.89 -3.79
C LEU A 284 -15.34 -3.72 -2.81
N LEU A 285 -16.11 -3.84 -1.72
CA LEU A 285 -16.14 -2.89 -0.62
C LEU A 285 -15.98 -3.64 0.70
N ILE A 286 -15.07 -3.20 1.55
CA ILE A 286 -14.77 -3.81 2.84
C ILE A 286 -14.85 -2.75 3.94
N GLY A 287 -15.72 -2.97 4.93
CA GLY A 287 -15.72 -2.25 6.19
C GLY A 287 -14.95 -3.04 7.25
N SER A 288 -14.12 -2.37 8.02
CA SER A 288 -13.35 -2.96 9.10
C SER A 288 -13.49 -2.14 10.37
N MET A 289 -13.63 -2.82 11.50
CA MET A 289 -13.65 -2.20 12.82
C MET A 289 -12.68 -2.97 13.72
N LYS A 290 -11.68 -2.25 14.26
CA LYS A 290 -10.75 -2.83 15.24
C LYS A 290 -10.91 -2.14 16.58
N PHE A 291 -10.99 -2.93 17.64
CA PHE A 291 -10.99 -2.49 19.02
C PHE A 291 -9.64 -2.86 19.63
N ARG A 292 -8.84 -1.85 19.96
CA ARG A 292 -7.48 -2.06 20.46
C ARG A 292 -7.36 -1.61 21.88
N GLN A 293 -6.94 -2.53 22.76
CA GLN A 293 -6.58 -2.27 24.12
C GLN A 293 -5.06 -2.31 24.29
N ARG A 294 -4.45 -1.23 24.78
CA ARG A 294 -3.04 -1.19 25.15
C ARG A 294 -2.87 -1.73 26.57
N MET A 295 -2.02 -2.74 26.71
CA MET A 295 -1.66 -3.38 27.97
C MET A 295 -0.21 -3.01 28.30
N GLY A 296 0.00 -2.08 29.22
CA GLY A 296 1.35 -1.54 29.50
C GLY A 296 1.84 -0.54 28.46
N SER A 297 3.16 -0.54 28.16
CA SER A 297 3.81 0.43 27.26
C SER A 297 3.82 -0.01 25.80
N VAL A 298 4.01 -1.29 25.53
CA VAL A 298 4.34 -1.85 24.22
C VAL A 298 3.41 -3.01 23.77
N HIS A 299 2.52 -3.46 24.63
CA HIS A 299 1.64 -4.60 24.37
C HIS A 299 0.24 -4.14 23.96
N TYR A 300 -0.35 -4.83 22.99
CA TYR A 300 -1.65 -4.51 22.44
C TYR A 300 -2.48 -5.78 22.23
N LEU A 301 -3.73 -5.74 22.67
CA LEU A 301 -4.75 -6.72 22.34
C LEU A 301 -5.72 -6.07 21.37
N THR A 302 -6.03 -6.74 20.25
CA THR A 302 -6.90 -6.20 19.22
C THR A 302 -7.98 -7.21 18.85
N LEU A 303 -9.24 -6.78 18.91
CA LEU A 303 -10.38 -7.49 18.34
C LEU A 303 -10.72 -6.84 17.01
N THR A 304 -10.86 -7.63 15.94
CA THR A 304 -11.14 -7.16 14.59
C THR A 304 -12.43 -7.78 14.07
N GLY A 305 -13.28 -6.98 13.46
CA GLY A 305 -14.43 -7.42 12.67
C GLY A 305 -14.36 -6.80 11.27
N ASN A 306 -14.61 -7.60 10.24
CA ASN A 306 -14.69 -7.16 8.86
C ASN A 306 -16.02 -7.59 8.24
N TYR A 307 -16.53 -6.75 7.35
CA TYR A 307 -17.68 -7.04 6.52
C TYR A 307 -17.39 -6.62 5.09
N ALA A 308 -17.57 -7.51 4.14
CA ALA A 308 -17.29 -7.24 2.74
C ALA A 308 -18.48 -7.53 1.85
N LEU A 309 -18.63 -6.69 0.83
CA LEU A 309 -19.60 -6.78 -0.24
C LEU A 309 -18.86 -6.93 -1.56
N SER A 310 -19.26 -7.91 -2.38
CA SER A 310 -18.67 -8.13 -3.70
C SER A 310 -19.76 -8.36 -4.75
N ALA A 311 -19.69 -7.62 -5.85
CA ALA A 311 -20.66 -7.69 -6.95
C ALA A 311 -19.99 -7.55 -8.32
N SER A 312 -20.64 -8.07 -9.37
CA SER A 312 -20.19 -7.91 -10.74
C SER A 312 -20.33 -6.47 -11.26
N LYS A 313 -21.29 -5.71 -10.74
CA LYS A 313 -21.48 -4.28 -11.05
C LYS A 313 -21.76 -3.50 -9.77
N LEU A 314 -21.30 -2.26 -9.71
CA LEU A 314 -21.43 -1.40 -8.53
C LEU A 314 -22.91 -1.25 -8.06
N ARG A 315 -23.85 -1.18 -9.00
CA ARG A 315 -25.28 -1.03 -8.68
C ARG A 315 -25.90 -2.21 -7.92
N TYR A 316 -25.28 -3.39 -8.01
CA TYR A 316 -25.75 -4.62 -7.33
C TYR A 316 -24.98 -4.94 -6.06
N LEU A 317 -24.15 -4.00 -5.57
CA LEU A 317 -23.25 -4.25 -4.45
C LEU A 317 -23.98 -4.67 -3.16
N LEU A 318 -25.18 -4.14 -2.94
CA LEU A 318 -26.01 -4.45 -1.76
C LEU A 318 -26.88 -5.71 -1.90
N GLU A 319 -26.95 -6.28 -3.11
CA GLU A 319 -27.84 -7.41 -3.43
C GLU A 319 -27.09 -8.75 -3.53
N GLN A 320 -25.75 -8.72 -3.46
CA GLN A 320 -24.92 -9.92 -3.71
C GLN A 320 -24.00 -10.24 -2.54
N ASP A 321 -23.26 -11.33 -2.71
CA ASP A 321 -22.37 -12.01 -1.76
C ASP A 321 -21.83 -11.12 -0.63
N THR A 322 -22.29 -11.39 0.57
CA THR A 322 -21.80 -10.77 1.79
C THR A 322 -20.80 -11.70 2.48
N MET A 323 -19.72 -11.14 2.97
CA MET A 323 -18.67 -11.89 3.64
C MET A 323 -18.39 -11.24 4.99
N PHE A 324 -18.24 -12.09 6.00
CA PHE A 324 -17.94 -11.67 7.36
C PHE A 324 -16.67 -12.35 7.85
N GLY A 325 -15.82 -11.60 8.53
CA GLY A 325 -14.61 -12.09 9.16
C GLY A 325 -14.40 -11.47 10.53
N CYS A 326 -13.86 -12.24 11.47
CA CYS A 326 -13.48 -11.74 12.77
C CYS A 326 -12.14 -12.34 13.22
N GLY A 327 -11.48 -11.67 14.16
CA GLY A 327 -10.22 -12.13 14.67
C GLY A 327 -9.85 -11.47 15.98
N ILE A 328 -9.04 -12.19 16.77
CA ILE A 328 -8.40 -11.68 17.97
C ILE A 328 -6.90 -11.73 17.75
N GLY A 329 -6.21 -10.64 18.04
CA GLY A 329 -4.78 -10.51 17.83
C GLY A 329 -4.07 -9.89 19.03
N TYR A 330 -2.86 -10.38 19.26
CA TYR A 330 -1.90 -9.80 20.18
C TYR A 330 -0.78 -9.14 19.40
N GLY A 331 -0.37 -7.95 19.81
CA GLY A 331 0.70 -7.18 19.20
C GLY A 331 1.71 -6.68 20.24
N LEU A 332 2.97 -6.64 19.84
CA LEU A 332 4.08 -6.09 20.61
C LEU A 332 4.84 -5.07 19.76
N ASP A 333 4.93 -3.85 20.25
CA ASP A 333 5.74 -2.77 19.63
C ASP A 333 7.19 -2.93 20.05
N SER A 334 8.01 -3.58 19.23
CA SER A 334 9.41 -3.87 19.53
C SER A 334 10.37 -3.02 18.69
N MET A 335 11.63 -2.94 19.09
CA MET A 335 12.68 -2.25 18.32
C MET A 335 13.00 -2.93 16.98
N PHE A 336 12.64 -4.20 16.81
CA PHE A 336 12.81 -4.97 15.58
C PHE A 336 11.58 -4.94 14.67
N GLY A 337 10.64 -4.02 14.94
CA GLY A 337 9.34 -3.91 14.27
C GLY A 337 8.20 -4.57 15.06
N PRO A 338 6.97 -4.53 14.54
CA PRO A 338 5.81 -5.11 15.20
C PRO A 338 5.90 -6.64 15.22
N LEU A 339 5.66 -7.24 16.39
CA LEU A 339 5.41 -8.66 16.54
C LEU A 339 3.91 -8.85 16.71
N GLU A 340 3.28 -9.62 15.86
CA GLU A 340 1.83 -9.80 15.87
C GLU A 340 1.49 -11.28 15.72
N ALA A 341 0.51 -11.73 16.50
CA ALA A 341 -0.10 -13.05 16.36
C ALA A 341 -1.62 -12.87 16.40
N SER A 342 -2.34 -13.54 15.52
CA SER A 342 -3.80 -13.48 15.48
C SER A 342 -4.42 -14.82 15.15
N LEU A 343 -5.60 -15.05 15.74
CA LEU A 343 -6.51 -16.13 15.39
C LEU A 343 -7.71 -15.50 14.69
N ASN A 344 -8.03 -15.99 13.52
CA ASN A 344 -8.96 -15.38 12.61
C ASN A 344 -9.97 -16.40 12.09
N TYR A 345 -11.19 -15.97 11.86
CA TYR A 345 -12.26 -16.74 11.23
C TYR A 345 -12.94 -15.91 10.15
N ALA A 346 -13.29 -16.53 9.05
CA ALA A 346 -14.17 -15.95 8.04
C ALA A 346 -15.22 -16.98 7.61
N ASN A 347 -16.47 -16.53 7.45
CA ASN A 347 -17.55 -17.37 6.98
C ASN A 347 -17.29 -17.95 5.59
N ARG A 348 -16.57 -17.22 4.75
CA ARG A 348 -16.24 -17.63 3.39
C ARG A 348 -15.24 -18.79 3.36
N ALA A 349 -14.25 -18.77 4.22
CA ALA A 349 -13.28 -19.86 4.36
C ALA A 349 -13.81 -20.99 5.25
N ASN A 350 -14.76 -20.70 6.12
CA ASN A 350 -15.35 -21.59 7.14
C ASN A 350 -14.30 -22.35 7.96
N LYS A 351 -13.16 -21.73 8.19
CA LYS A 351 -12.00 -22.28 8.91
C LYS A 351 -11.42 -21.23 9.84
N VAL A 352 -10.94 -21.67 11.00
CA VAL A 352 -10.11 -20.84 11.86
C VAL A 352 -8.69 -20.89 11.34
N SER A 353 -8.08 -19.73 11.20
CA SER A 353 -6.71 -19.57 10.73
C SER A 353 -5.88 -18.83 11.75
N MET A 354 -4.59 -19.14 11.82
CA MET A 354 -3.61 -18.45 12.63
C MET A 354 -2.64 -17.70 11.73
N TYR A 355 -2.38 -16.46 12.08
CA TYR A 355 -1.36 -15.66 11.42
C TYR A 355 -0.36 -15.12 12.42
N VAL A 356 0.94 -15.24 12.13
CA VAL A 356 2.03 -14.71 12.94
C VAL A 356 2.94 -13.87 12.04
N ASN A 357 3.28 -12.67 12.50
CA ASN A 357 4.23 -11.79 11.85
C ASN A 357 5.26 -11.29 12.87
N LEU A 358 6.52 -11.43 12.56
CA LEU A 358 7.65 -10.95 13.35
C LEU A 358 8.46 -9.99 12.48
N GLY A 359 8.48 -8.71 12.81
CA GLY A 359 9.27 -7.71 12.11
C GLY A 359 8.47 -6.74 11.24
N PHE A 360 9.17 -6.04 10.37
CA PHE A 360 8.61 -4.93 9.60
C PHE A 360 7.63 -5.40 8.53
N LYS A 361 6.53 -4.67 8.34
CA LYS A 361 5.57 -4.89 7.26
C LYS A 361 5.99 -4.08 6.03
N PHE A 362 6.47 -4.75 4.98
CA PHE A 362 6.91 -4.16 3.71
C PHE A 362 6.46 -5.00 2.50
#